data_2588b924f01cb5bf25dcd48820b7b89f
#
_entry.id   2588b924f01cb5bf25dcd48820b7b89f
#
_cell.length_a   1.000
_cell.length_b   1.000
_cell.length_c   1.000
_cell.angle_alpha   90.00
_cell.angle_beta   90.00
_cell.angle_gamma   90.00
#
_symmetry.space_group_name_H-M   'P 1'
#
loop_
_entity.id
_entity.type
_entity.pdbx_description
1 polymer ?
#
loop_
_entity_poly.entity_id
_entity_poly.type
_entity_poly.pdbx_seq_one_letter_code
_entity_poly.pdbx_strand_id
1 'polypeptide(L)'
;PKLSKVVRVNKSVKITWKKSKGASGYYVMRKTENSSWKKIKTVKGGSKTSYTDKKVKSGTTYYYTVKAYKGKKVSSYNKKGLKIVYEVPTTTKPDTAGGNTTATGSTVANTASEYTIETDMVLSGSGSGYHAKLVACTATSAVSFGIQYDKHARAPYTGKAWFMIENVAHNGAGGQNYIWVQEAARDKTYHVMLTVKKDGTCSCYINGKLAKTVKNSSLANTTVYLRVEGSARLNGDSVNATFSNIELKADGKYYADKIWRTH
;
A
#
# COMPACT_ATOMS: atom_id res chain seq x y z
N PRO A 1 -28.74 3.56 10.21
CA PRO A 1 -27.54 4.14 9.56
C PRO A 1 -27.18 3.34 8.30
N LYS A 2 -26.67 4.03 7.25
CA LYS A 2 -26.16 3.38 6.04
C LYS A 2 -24.64 3.31 6.15
N LEU A 3 -24.08 2.10 6.16
CA LEU A 3 -22.64 1.92 6.02
C LEU A 3 -22.17 2.52 4.69
N SER A 4 -21.08 3.28 4.71
CA SER A 4 -20.53 3.91 3.52
C SER A 4 -19.22 3.26 3.08
N LYS A 5 -18.36 2.85 4.02
CA LYS A 5 -17.04 2.30 3.69
C LYS A 5 -16.53 1.37 4.79
N VAL A 6 -15.87 0.29 4.39
CA VAL A 6 -15.07 -0.59 5.26
C VAL A 6 -13.75 -0.78 4.56
N VAL A 7 -12.64 -0.36 5.19
CA VAL A 7 -11.29 -0.39 4.59
C VAL A 7 -10.26 -0.83 5.62
N ARG A 8 -9.21 -1.48 5.17
CA ARG A 8 -8.03 -1.70 5.99
C ARG A 8 -7.29 -0.38 6.19
N VAL A 9 -6.81 -0.14 7.39
CA VAL A 9 -5.93 0.98 7.74
C VAL A 9 -4.88 0.42 8.70
N ASN A 10 -3.67 0.28 8.24
CA ASN A 10 -2.60 -0.38 8.99
C ASN A 10 -3.03 -1.80 9.46
N LYS A 11 -2.74 -2.15 10.70
CA LYS A 11 -3.14 -3.43 11.32
C LYS A 11 -4.60 -3.41 11.85
N SER A 12 -5.49 -2.67 11.20
CA SER A 12 -6.88 -2.48 11.67
C SER A 12 -7.85 -2.30 10.50
N VAL A 13 -9.15 -2.33 10.80
CA VAL A 13 -10.22 -2.07 9.83
C VAL A 13 -10.97 -0.81 10.24
N LYS A 14 -11.01 0.20 9.39
CA LYS A 14 -11.81 1.42 9.57
C LYS A 14 -13.19 1.25 8.93
N ILE A 15 -14.22 1.50 9.71
CA ILE A 15 -15.62 1.45 9.34
C ILE A 15 -16.19 2.86 9.37
N THR A 16 -16.87 3.29 8.30
CA THR A 16 -17.57 4.58 8.24
C THR A 16 -19.02 4.42 7.81
N TRP A 17 -19.88 5.31 8.31
CA TRP A 17 -21.32 5.28 8.01
C TRP A 17 -21.91 6.69 7.93
N LYS A 18 -23.07 6.80 7.30
CA LYS A 18 -23.82 8.07 7.27
C LYS A 18 -24.51 8.32 8.59
N LYS A 19 -24.46 9.56 9.08
CA LYS A 19 -25.16 10.00 10.29
C LYS A 19 -26.67 9.69 10.18
N SER A 20 -27.26 9.21 11.28
CA SER A 20 -28.72 9.03 11.42
C SER A 20 -29.29 10.18 12.23
N LYS A 21 -30.35 10.81 11.72
CA LYS A 21 -31.05 11.91 12.39
C LYS A 21 -31.57 11.44 13.76
N GLY A 22 -31.30 12.20 14.81
CA GLY A 22 -31.76 11.92 16.17
C GLY A 22 -31.06 10.77 16.90
N ALA A 23 -30.03 10.16 16.34
CA ALA A 23 -29.27 9.10 17.03
C ALA A 23 -28.45 9.67 18.19
N SER A 24 -28.48 8.97 19.34
CA SER A 24 -27.59 9.24 20.48
C SER A 24 -26.24 8.56 20.30
N GLY A 25 -26.13 7.58 19.44
CA GLY A 25 -24.89 6.86 19.13
C GLY A 25 -25.14 5.64 18.25
N TYR A 26 -24.12 4.76 18.19
CA TYR A 26 -24.11 3.62 17.27
C TYR A 26 -23.53 2.36 17.92
N TYR A 27 -24.09 1.21 17.57
CA TYR A 27 -23.50 -0.09 17.84
C TYR A 27 -22.83 -0.59 16.58
N VAL A 28 -21.52 -0.78 16.61
CA VAL A 28 -20.77 -1.41 15.53
C VAL A 28 -20.82 -2.91 15.75
N MET A 29 -21.26 -3.63 14.72
CA MET A 29 -21.42 -5.07 14.72
C MET A 29 -20.42 -5.70 13.74
N ARG A 30 -19.88 -6.85 14.09
CA ARG A 30 -18.98 -7.65 13.25
C ARG A 30 -19.38 -9.12 13.28
N LYS A 31 -19.17 -9.80 12.16
CA LYS A 31 -19.18 -11.26 12.07
C LYS A 31 -18.05 -11.73 11.14
N THR A 32 -17.68 -12.99 11.23
CA THR A 32 -16.91 -13.72 10.21
C THR A 32 -17.85 -14.54 9.34
N GLU A 33 -17.35 -15.26 8.34
CA GLU A 33 -18.16 -16.03 7.40
C GLU A 33 -19.04 -17.05 8.13
N ASN A 34 -18.50 -17.75 9.12
CA ASN A 34 -19.14 -18.83 9.87
C ASN A 34 -19.61 -18.41 11.28
N SER A 35 -19.87 -17.12 11.52
CA SER A 35 -20.31 -16.63 12.83
C SER A 35 -21.52 -15.71 12.76
N SER A 36 -22.22 -15.56 13.86
CA SER A 36 -23.32 -14.61 14.02
C SER A 36 -22.82 -13.18 14.30
N TRP A 37 -23.69 -12.19 14.12
CA TRP A 37 -23.41 -10.79 14.40
C TRP A 37 -23.13 -10.54 15.88
N LYS A 38 -21.94 -10.04 16.21
CA LYS A 38 -21.56 -9.62 17.56
C LYS A 38 -21.33 -8.11 17.61
N LYS A 39 -21.81 -7.47 18.68
CA LYS A 39 -21.50 -6.07 18.95
C LYS A 39 -20.05 -5.96 19.43
N ILE A 40 -19.22 -5.24 18.69
CA ILE A 40 -17.80 -5.04 19.01
C ILE A 40 -17.51 -3.68 19.64
N LYS A 41 -18.39 -2.68 19.42
CA LYS A 41 -18.24 -1.34 19.98
C LYS A 41 -19.55 -0.60 20.12
N THR A 42 -19.67 0.16 21.21
CA THR A 42 -20.65 1.24 21.37
C THR A 42 -19.94 2.56 21.13
N VAL A 43 -20.36 3.29 20.10
CA VAL A 43 -19.88 4.64 19.78
C VAL A 43 -20.87 5.62 20.32
N LYS A 44 -20.54 6.30 21.43
CA LYS A 44 -21.38 7.36 22.03
C LYS A 44 -21.24 8.65 21.21
N GLY A 45 -22.37 9.32 20.96
CA GLY A 45 -22.46 10.57 20.19
C GLY A 45 -22.97 10.34 18.77
N GLY A 46 -24.13 10.91 18.44
CA GLY A 46 -24.80 10.76 17.15
C GLY A 46 -24.07 11.41 15.96
N SER A 47 -23.10 12.29 16.21
CA SER A 47 -22.25 12.90 15.18
C SER A 47 -21.04 12.03 14.80
N LYS A 48 -20.65 11.07 15.64
CA LYS A 48 -19.53 10.18 15.36
C LYS A 48 -19.94 9.12 14.33
N THR A 49 -19.27 9.10 13.19
CA THR A 49 -19.63 8.27 12.03
C THR A 49 -18.54 7.32 11.57
N SER A 50 -17.57 7.05 12.44
CA SER A 50 -16.50 6.09 12.17
C SER A 50 -16.06 5.34 13.41
N TYR A 51 -15.46 4.16 13.19
CA TYR A 51 -14.80 3.35 14.19
C TYR A 51 -13.65 2.57 13.56
N THR A 52 -12.55 2.37 14.30
CA THR A 52 -11.43 1.55 13.87
C THR A 52 -11.34 0.30 14.72
N ASP A 53 -11.55 -0.85 14.08
CA ASP A 53 -11.43 -2.17 14.71
C ASP A 53 -9.98 -2.64 14.64
N LYS A 54 -9.31 -2.64 15.80
CA LYS A 54 -7.92 -3.12 15.95
C LYS A 54 -7.83 -4.61 16.28
N LYS A 55 -8.98 -5.29 16.54
CA LYS A 55 -9.02 -6.71 16.91
C LYS A 55 -9.38 -7.57 15.71
N VAL A 56 -8.57 -7.47 14.65
CA VAL A 56 -8.71 -8.25 13.42
C VAL A 56 -7.50 -9.16 13.23
N LYS A 57 -7.70 -10.33 12.63
CA LYS A 57 -6.66 -11.32 12.35
C LYS A 57 -6.48 -11.46 10.86
N SER A 58 -5.23 -11.53 10.39
CA SER A 58 -4.89 -11.76 8.98
C SER A 58 -5.51 -13.08 8.48
N GLY A 59 -5.82 -13.14 7.20
CA GLY A 59 -6.47 -14.29 6.56
C GLY A 59 -7.96 -14.44 6.89
N THR A 60 -8.57 -13.46 7.56
CA THR A 60 -9.96 -13.58 8.01
C THR A 60 -10.90 -12.67 7.22
N THR A 61 -11.98 -13.24 6.71
CA THR A 61 -13.08 -12.47 6.12
C THR A 61 -14.00 -11.96 7.23
N TYR A 62 -14.14 -10.63 7.27
CA TYR A 62 -15.06 -9.95 8.18
C TYR A 62 -16.20 -9.29 7.44
N TYR A 63 -17.34 -9.24 8.11
CA TYR A 63 -18.52 -8.46 7.71
C TYR A 63 -18.82 -7.46 8.81
N TYR A 64 -19.11 -6.22 8.41
CA TYR A 64 -19.47 -5.15 9.35
C TYR A 64 -20.85 -4.59 9.05
N THR A 65 -21.55 -4.21 10.09
CA THR A 65 -22.78 -3.42 10.02
C THR A 65 -22.91 -2.53 11.24
N VAL A 66 -23.83 -1.56 11.18
CA VAL A 66 -24.01 -0.56 12.24
C VAL A 66 -25.51 -0.40 12.53
N LYS A 67 -25.86 -0.30 13.81
CA LYS A 67 -27.21 0.07 14.30
C LYS A 67 -27.10 1.43 14.98
N ALA A 68 -28.04 2.36 14.71
CA ALA A 68 -28.19 3.56 15.53
C ALA A 68 -29.02 3.26 16.77
N TYR A 69 -28.78 3.98 17.86
CA TYR A 69 -29.64 3.92 19.04
C TYR A 69 -30.01 5.31 19.55
N LYS A 70 -31.20 5.41 20.19
CA LYS A 70 -31.67 6.57 20.94
C LYS A 70 -32.39 6.07 22.20
N GLY A 71 -31.82 6.28 23.39
CA GLY A 71 -32.28 5.64 24.60
C GLY A 71 -32.31 4.10 24.46
N LYS A 72 -33.45 3.49 24.75
CA LYS A 72 -33.68 2.04 24.58
C LYS A 72 -34.01 1.61 23.14
N LYS A 73 -34.34 2.55 22.24
CA LYS A 73 -34.71 2.25 20.84
C LYS A 73 -33.46 2.02 19.99
N VAL A 74 -33.48 0.99 19.13
CA VAL A 74 -32.40 0.62 18.22
C VAL A 74 -32.94 0.48 16.81
N SER A 75 -32.22 1.03 15.83
CA SER A 75 -32.62 0.96 14.42
C SER A 75 -32.47 -0.44 13.83
N SER A 76 -33.16 -0.69 12.71
CA SER A 76 -32.81 -1.77 11.78
C SER A 76 -31.37 -1.60 11.26
N TYR A 77 -30.84 -2.66 10.64
CA TYR A 77 -29.48 -2.69 10.11
C TYR A 77 -29.38 -3.53 8.83
N ASN A 78 -28.36 -3.30 8.04
CA ASN A 78 -28.07 -4.12 6.87
C ASN A 78 -27.61 -5.53 7.33
N LYS A 79 -28.47 -6.54 7.19
CA LYS A 79 -28.18 -7.94 7.58
C LYS A 79 -27.06 -8.57 6.74
N LYS A 80 -26.85 -8.12 5.47
CA LYS A 80 -25.75 -8.57 4.63
C LYS A 80 -24.40 -8.00 5.12
N GLY A 81 -24.38 -6.74 5.55
CA GLY A 81 -23.18 -6.01 5.93
C GLY A 81 -22.29 -5.62 4.74
N LEU A 82 -21.14 -5.02 5.03
CA LEU A 82 -20.06 -4.83 4.07
C LEU A 82 -18.94 -5.82 4.39
N LYS A 83 -18.51 -6.56 3.38
CA LYS A 83 -17.44 -7.57 3.44
C LYS A 83 -16.07 -6.89 3.34
N ILE A 84 -15.10 -7.40 4.06
CA ILE A 84 -13.67 -7.16 3.86
C ILE A 84 -12.91 -8.47 4.13
N VAL A 85 -12.02 -8.84 3.23
CA VAL A 85 -10.99 -9.84 3.50
C VAL A 85 -9.85 -9.09 4.16
N TYR A 86 -9.56 -9.42 5.42
CA TYR A 86 -8.49 -8.77 6.16
C TYR A 86 -7.23 -9.62 6.05
N GLU A 87 -6.32 -9.20 5.19
CA GLU A 87 -5.00 -9.80 5.04
C GLU A 87 -3.95 -8.78 5.45
N VAL A 88 -3.10 -9.12 6.40
CA VAL A 88 -1.84 -8.42 6.62
C VAL A 88 -0.83 -9.13 5.73
N PRO A 89 -0.24 -8.47 4.75
CA PRO A 89 0.86 -9.08 4.02
C PRO A 89 1.91 -9.53 5.03
N THR A 90 2.23 -10.80 5.04
CA THR A 90 3.37 -11.32 5.79
C THR A 90 4.61 -10.81 5.06
N THR A 91 5.18 -9.74 5.56
CA THR A 91 6.57 -9.44 5.25
C THR A 91 7.39 -10.53 5.94
N THR A 92 7.87 -11.50 5.22
CA THR A 92 9.00 -12.29 5.68
C THR A 92 10.10 -11.30 5.98
N LYS A 93 10.57 -11.27 7.24
CA LYS A 93 11.77 -10.54 7.64
C LYS A 93 12.86 -10.94 6.65
N PRO A 94 13.52 -9.99 5.98
CA PRO A 94 14.67 -10.34 5.15
C PRO A 94 15.67 -11.08 6.03
N ASP A 95 16.09 -12.26 5.62
CA ASP A 95 17.22 -12.92 6.24
C ASP A 95 18.42 -11.98 6.17
N THR A 96 19.09 -11.80 7.30
CA THR A 96 20.32 -11.01 7.47
C THR A 96 21.52 -11.73 6.88
N ALA A 97 21.46 -12.09 5.60
CA ALA A 97 22.59 -12.62 4.87
C ALA A 97 22.82 -11.76 3.63
N GLY A 98 24.01 -11.21 3.54
CA GLY A 98 24.45 -10.20 2.61
C GLY A 98 23.96 -10.31 1.17
N GLY A 99 23.57 -9.16 0.63
CA GLY A 99 23.54 -8.93 -0.80
C GLY A 99 22.33 -9.44 -1.57
N ASN A 100 21.28 -9.94 -0.94
CA ASN A 100 20.16 -10.51 -1.67
C ASN A 100 18.91 -9.62 -1.65
N THR A 101 18.43 -9.28 -2.84
CA THR A 101 17.20 -8.51 -3.08
C THR A 101 15.99 -9.35 -2.72
N THR A 102 15.22 -8.97 -1.72
CA THR A 102 13.91 -9.58 -1.46
C THR A 102 12.83 -8.79 -2.18
N ALA A 103 12.26 -9.37 -3.22
CA ALA A 103 11.17 -8.77 -3.98
C ALA A 103 9.87 -9.57 -3.75
N THR A 104 8.79 -8.86 -3.46
CA THR A 104 7.45 -9.44 -3.37
C THR A 104 6.55 -8.73 -4.37
N GLY A 105 5.91 -9.47 -5.26
CA GLY A 105 5.16 -8.83 -6.34
C GLY A 105 4.11 -9.70 -7.03
N SER A 106 3.43 -9.09 -8.00
CA SER A 106 2.37 -9.72 -8.78
C SER A 106 2.39 -9.26 -10.23
N THR A 107 2.09 -10.17 -11.15
CA THR A 107 1.89 -9.87 -12.57
C THR A 107 0.46 -9.38 -12.80
N VAL A 108 0.30 -8.30 -13.54
CA VAL A 108 -0.99 -7.77 -13.97
C VAL A 108 -1.05 -7.66 -15.48
N ALA A 109 -2.03 -8.32 -16.07
CA ALA A 109 -2.33 -8.15 -17.49
C ALA A 109 -2.94 -6.76 -17.72
N ASN A 110 -2.65 -6.16 -18.88
CA ASN A 110 -3.13 -4.81 -19.20
C ASN A 110 -4.61 -4.80 -19.60
N THR A 111 -5.50 -5.18 -18.69
CA THR A 111 -6.96 -5.20 -18.87
C THR A 111 -7.64 -3.99 -18.26
N ALA A 112 -7.00 -3.28 -17.33
CA ALA A 112 -7.49 -2.06 -16.70
C ALA A 112 -6.86 -0.83 -17.34
N SER A 113 -7.49 0.33 -17.15
CA SER A 113 -6.96 1.63 -17.61
C SER A 113 -5.81 2.12 -16.72
N GLU A 114 -5.81 1.74 -15.45
CA GLU A 114 -4.77 2.12 -14.50
C GLU A 114 -4.59 1.03 -13.42
N TYR A 115 -3.35 0.72 -13.11
CA TYR A 115 -2.95 -0.09 -11.96
C TYR A 115 -2.27 0.79 -10.92
N THR A 116 -2.49 0.45 -9.65
CA THR A 116 -1.89 1.15 -8.51
C THR A 116 -1.27 0.14 -7.55
N ILE A 117 -0.01 0.37 -7.18
CA ILE A 117 0.63 -0.28 -6.05
C ILE A 117 0.94 0.76 -4.98
N GLU A 118 0.55 0.50 -3.73
CA GLU A 118 0.81 1.41 -2.62
C GLU A 118 1.21 0.66 -1.36
N THR A 119 1.98 1.32 -0.50
CA THR A 119 2.47 0.74 0.76
C THR A 119 2.88 1.84 1.73
N ASP A 120 2.89 1.52 3.01
CA ASP A 120 3.64 2.28 4.00
C ASP A 120 5.08 1.74 4.02
N MET A 121 6.06 2.59 3.71
CA MET A 121 7.46 2.26 3.48
C MET A 121 8.34 2.92 4.55
N VAL A 122 9.29 2.16 5.08
CA VAL A 122 10.39 2.66 5.92
C VAL A 122 11.70 2.18 5.32
N LEU A 123 12.68 3.05 5.20
CA LEU A 123 14.05 2.70 4.83
C LEU A 123 14.98 2.93 6.00
N SER A 124 15.65 1.87 6.44
CA SER A 124 16.82 1.90 7.32
C SER A 124 17.90 0.96 6.79
N GLY A 125 19.11 1.09 7.34
CA GLY A 125 20.22 0.29 6.88
C GLY A 125 21.56 0.92 7.25
N SER A 126 22.63 0.23 6.88
CA SER A 126 24.00 0.70 7.07
C SER A 126 24.84 0.43 5.83
N GLY A 127 25.94 1.16 5.68
CA GLY A 127 26.88 1.02 4.58
C GLY A 127 26.81 2.17 3.58
N SER A 128 27.17 1.90 2.33
CA SER A 128 27.38 2.89 1.29
C SER A 128 26.14 3.19 0.45
N GLY A 129 25.21 2.23 0.33
CA GLY A 129 24.00 2.43 -0.46
C GLY A 129 22.95 1.34 -0.25
N TYR A 130 21.70 1.76 -0.07
CA TYR A 130 20.55 0.87 0.07
C TYR A 130 19.25 1.59 -0.28
N HIS A 131 18.22 0.83 -0.64
CA HIS A 131 16.95 1.41 -1.03
C HIS A 131 15.72 0.57 -0.64
N ALA A 132 14.58 1.23 -0.63
CA ALA A 132 13.25 0.64 -0.57
C ALA A 132 12.38 1.25 -1.67
N LYS A 133 11.80 0.44 -2.56
CA LYS A 133 11.12 0.91 -3.78
C LYS A 133 9.83 0.14 -4.07
N LEU A 134 8.88 0.83 -4.69
CA LEU A 134 7.85 0.25 -5.53
C LEU A 134 8.41 0.11 -6.95
N VAL A 135 8.14 -1.00 -7.61
CA VAL A 135 8.65 -1.29 -8.96
C VAL A 135 7.51 -1.74 -9.85
N ALA A 136 7.43 -1.13 -11.02
CA ALA A 136 6.60 -1.58 -12.14
C ALA A 136 7.53 -1.96 -13.28
N CYS A 137 7.53 -3.21 -13.73
CA CYS A 137 8.47 -3.68 -14.75
C CYS A 137 7.87 -4.69 -15.73
N THR A 138 8.52 -4.78 -16.88
CA THR A 138 8.43 -5.87 -17.83
C THR A 138 9.76 -6.66 -17.80
N ALA A 139 9.95 -7.61 -18.70
CA ALA A 139 11.23 -8.31 -18.86
C ALA A 139 12.39 -7.37 -19.26
N THR A 140 12.09 -6.22 -19.89
CA THR A 140 13.10 -5.36 -20.55
C THR A 140 13.09 -3.91 -20.07
N SER A 141 12.18 -3.53 -19.21
CA SER A 141 12.02 -2.13 -18.77
C SER A 141 11.39 -2.03 -17.39
N ALA A 142 11.67 -0.94 -16.68
CA ALA A 142 11.10 -0.70 -15.37
C ALA A 142 10.93 0.79 -15.05
N VAL A 143 9.94 1.09 -14.22
CA VAL A 143 9.87 2.32 -13.43
C VAL A 143 9.87 1.92 -11.97
N SER A 144 10.81 2.42 -11.20
CA SER A 144 10.83 2.26 -9.74
C SER A 144 10.72 3.60 -9.03
N PHE A 145 10.05 3.61 -7.88
CA PHE A 145 9.85 4.79 -7.06
C PHE A 145 9.95 4.44 -5.58
N GLY A 146 10.77 5.16 -4.85
CA GLY A 146 10.92 4.95 -3.41
C GLY A 146 12.07 5.74 -2.82
N ILE A 147 12.55 5.30 -1.67
CA ILE A 147 13.61 5.97 -0.92
C ILE A 147 14.94 5.27 -1.20
N GLN A 148 15.95 6.04 -1.56
CA GLN A 148 17.32 5.58 -1.72
C GLN A 148 18.25 6.41 -0.84
N TYR A 149 19.18 5.73 -0.16
CA TYR A 149 20.35 6.31 0.47
C TYR A 149 21.58 5.94 -0.37
N ASP A 150 22.44 6.91 -0.65
CA ASP A 150 23.69 6.68 -1.36
C ASP A 150 24.79 7.61 -0.84
N LYS A 151 25.81 7.01 -0.23
CA LYS A 151 26.99 7.74 0.30
C LYS A 151 27.85 8.34 -0.83
N HIS A 152 27.79 7.76 -2.03
CA HIS A 152 28.60 8.15 -3.18
C HIS A 152 27.80 8.91 -4.24
N ALA A 153 26.52 9.25 -3.98
CA ALA A 153 25.77 10.10 -4.87
C ALA A 153 26.46 11.48 -5.00
N ARG A 154 26.34 12.12 -6.16
CA ARG A 154 26.84 13.50 -6.34
C ARG A 154 26.09 14.48 -5.42
N ALA A 155 26.73 15.59 -5.06
CA ALA A 155 26.08 16.68 -4.35
C ALA A 155 24.83 17.20 -5.14
N PRO A 156 23.73 17.56 -4.47
CA PRO A 156 23.52 17.67 -3.02
C PRO A 156 23.04 16.36 -2.34
N TYR A 157 23.02 15.23 -3.06
CA TYR A 157 22.39 13.97 -2.64
C TYR A 157 23.29 13.09 -1.76
N THR A 158 24.56 13.42 -1.70
CA THR A 158 25.62 12.64 -0.98
C THR A 158 25.26 12.43 0.48
N GLY A 159 25.23 11.15 0.91
CA GLY A 159 25.03 10.78 2.32
C GLY A 159 23.64 11.07 2.88
N LYS A 160 22.69 11.34 2.02
CA LYS A 160 21.29 11.61 2.39
C LYS A 160 20.36 10.57 1.78
N ALA A 161 19.20 10.39 2.41
CA ALA A 161 18.12 9.64 1.81
C ALA A 161 17.23 10.57 0.97
N TRP A 162 16.84 10.09 -0.21
CA TRP A 162 16.01 10.84 -1.15
C TRP A 162 14.93 9.96 -1.74
N PHE A 163 13.75 10.52 -1.97
CA PHE A 163 12.81 9.93 -2.91
C PHE A 163 13.37 10.05 -4.31
N MET A 164 13.41 8.93 -5.02
CA MET A 164 13.98 8.82 -6.35
C MET A 164 13.12 7.97 -7.26
N ILE A 165 13.07 8.34 -8.54
CA ILE A 165 12.51 7.53 -9.61
C ILE A 165 13.67 7.04 -10.47
N GLU A 166 13.67 5.73 -10.77
CA GLU A 166 14.46 5.16 -11.86
C GLU A 166 13.52 4.81 -13.00
N ASN A 167 13.80 5.32 -14.17
CA ASN A 167 13.06 5.00 -15.39
C ASN A 167 14.03 4.33 -16.37
N VAL A 168 14.00 3.00 -16.40
CA VAL A 168 14.99 2.17 -17.09
C VAL A 168 14.36 1.49 -18.28
N ALA A 169 14.86 1.76 -19.48
CA ALA A 169 14.62 0.96 -20.66
C ALA A 169 15.79 -0.03 -20.82
N HIS A 170 15.53 -1.31 -20.70
CA HIS A 170 16.53 -2.37 -20.80
C HIS A 170 16.76 -2.79 -22.27
N ASN A 171 17.36 -1.96 -23.09
CA ASN A 171 17.79 -2.36 -24.44
C ASN A 171 19.30 -2.17 -24.68
N GLY A 172 20.08 -2.26 -23.59
CA GLY A 172 21.54 -2.28 -23.68
C GLY A 172 22.24 -0.95 -24.01
N ALA A 173 21.51 0.06 -24.39
CA ALA A 173 22.05 1.40 -24.66
C ALA A 173 21.75 2.32 -23.49
N GLY A 174 22.58 2.31 -22.48
CA GLY A 174 22.73 3.16 -21.35
C GLY A 174 21.87 4.40 -21.22
N GLY A 175 20.92 4.37 -20.34
CA GLY A 175 20.11 5.53 -20.01
C GLY A 175 19.26 5.26 -18.79
N GLN A 176 19.90 5.06 -17.63
CA GLN A 176 19.18 5.12 -16.37
C GLN A 176 18.85 6.60 -16.10
N ASN A 177 17.59 6.99 -16.30
CA ASN A 177 17.12 8.29 -15.88
C ASN A 177 16.81 8.25 -14.39
N TYR A 178 17.76 8.67 -13.58
CA TYR A 178 17.57 8.91 -12.14
C TYR A 178 16.96 10.30 -11.94
N ILE A 179 15.77 10.35 -11.37
CA ILE A 179 15.08 11.58 -11.04
C ILE A 179 14.99 11.69 -9.52
N TRP A 180 15.77 12.60 -8.96
CA TRP A 180 15.70 12.96 -7.54
C TRP A 180 14.49 13.85 -7.32
N VAL A 181 13.62 13.47 -6.39
CA VAL A 181 12.32 14.13 -6.19
C VAL A 181 12.37 15.09 -5.00
N GLN A 182 12.61 14.54 -3.81
CA GLN A 182 12.74 15.32 -2.57
C GLN A 182 13.52 14.55 -1.51
N GLU A 183 14.11 15.26 -0.54
CA GLU A 183 14.80 14.65 0.59
C GLU A 183 13.83 13.84 1.45
N ALA A 184 14.29 12.70 1.95
CA ALA A 184 13.56 11.80 2.85
C ALA A 184 14.36 11.62 4.14
N ALA A 185 13.67 11.35 5.25
CA ALA A 185 14.31 10.90 6.49
C ALA A 185 14.36 9.36 6.50
N ARG A 186 15.50 8.79 6.93
CA ARG A 186 15.61 7.38 7.27
C ARG A 186 14.77 7.09 8.52
N ASP A 187 14.37 5.85 8.71
CA ASP A 187 13.61 5.37 9.89
C ASP A 187 12.22 6.03 10.07
N LYS A 188 11.77 6.76 9.05
CA LYS A 188 10.45 7.39 9.01
C LYS A 188 9.52 6.65 8.07
N THR A 189 8.26 6.48 8.49
CA THR A 189 7.22 5.89 7.66
C THR A 189 6.67 6.91 6.67
N TYR A 190 6.63 6.52 5.41
CA TYR A 190 5.98 7.27 4.34
C TYR A 190 4.95 6.38 3.64
N HIS A 191 3.78 6.91 3.38
CA HIS A 191 2.83 6.28 2.47
C HIS A 191 3.25 6.61 1.04
N VAL A 192 3.63 5.59 0.27
CA VAL A 192 4.06 5.73 -1.13
C VAL A 192 3.13 4.99 -2.06
N MET A 193 2.89 5.57 -3.24
CA MET A 193 2.03 4.99 -4.25
C MET A 193 2.63 5.22 -5.64
N LEU A 194 2.59 4.18 -6.45
CA LEU A 194 2.94 4.21 -7.87
C LEU A 194 1.72 3.77 -8.68
N THR A 195 1.25 4.63 -9.57
CA THR A 195 0.22 4.26 -10.55
C THR A 195 0.85 4.03 -11.91
N VAL A 196 0.29 3.09 -12.66
CA VAL A 196 0.71 2.74 -14.02
C VAL A 196 -0.52 2.72 -14.91
N LYS A 197 -0.60 3.68 -15.83
CA LYS A 197 -1.69 3.73 -16.82
C LYS A 197 -1.39 2.83 -18.01
N LYS A 198 -2.45 2.43 -18.69
CA LYS A 198 -2.41 1.61 -19.91
C LYS A 198 -1.47 2.16 -20.99
N ASP A 199 -1.30 3.47 -21.06
CA ASP A 199 -0.41 4.14 -22.01
C ASP A 199 1.06 4.23 -21.56
N GLY A 200 1.42 3.63 -20.43
CA GLY A 200 2.75 3.66 -19.82
C GLY A 200 3.07 4.92 -19.02
N THR A 201 2.08 5.79 -18.75
CA THR A 201 2.25 6.90 -17.82
C THR A 201 2.28 6.40 -16.40
N CYS A 202 3.36 6.73 -15.66
CA CYS A 202 3.55 6.36 -14.26
C CYS A 202 3.52 7.61 -13.38
N SER A 203 2.68 7.62 -12.35
CA SER A 203 2.60 8.73 -11.38
C SER A 203 2.99 8.26 -9.99
N CYS A 204 3.88 9.00 -9.35
CA CYS A 204 4.46 8.70 -8.05
C CYS A 204 3.92 9.66 -6.99
N TYR A 205 3.49 9.12 -5.84
CA TYR A 205 2.87 9.91 -4.78
C TYR A 205 3.56 9.64 -3.45
N ILE A 206 3.67 10.70 -2.63
CA ILE A 206 4.20 10.65 -1.26
C ILE A 206 3.14 11.22 -0.33
N ASN A 207 2.68 10.45 0.66
CA ASN A 207 1.66 10.84 1.63
C ASN A 207 0.39 11.41 0.96
N GLY A 208 -0.03 10.81 -0.16
CA GLY A 208 -1.21 11.18 -0.93
C GLY A 208 -1.04 12.37 -1.88
N LYS A 209 0.14 13.01 -1.92
CA LYS A 209 0.42 14.12 -2.84
C LYS A 209 1.23 13.63 -4.05
N LEU A 210 0.84 14.06 -5.25
CA LEU A 210 1.59 13.79 -6.46
C LEU A 210 2.99 14.41 -6.35
N ALA A 211 4.02 13.58 -6.46
CA ALA A 211 5.42 13.98 -6.42
C ALA A 211 5.99 14.19 -7.82
N LYS A 212 5.71 13.24 -8.74
CA LYS A 212 6.21 13.30 -10.12
C LYS A 212 5.42 12.35 -11.02
N THR A 213 5.36 12.67 -12.31
CA THR A 213 4.88 11.79 -13.38
C THR A 213 6.01 11.55 -14.38
N VAL A 214 6.16 10.32 -14.82
CA VAL A 214 7.09 9.90 -15.87
C VAL A 214 6.38 9.07 -16.92
N LYS A 215 6.93 8.99 -18.12
CA LYS A 215 6.44 8.15 -19.21
C LYS A 215 7.44 7.05 -19.48
N ASN A 216 6.96 5.81 -19.57
CA ASN A 216 7.73 4.67 -20.04
C ASN A 216 6.89 3.88 -21.04
N SER A 217 7.14 4.09 -22.33
CA SER A 217 6.38 3.47 -23.41
C SER A 217 6.50 1.94 -23.45
N SER A 218 7.58 1.38 -22.88
CA SER A 218 7.76 -0.07 -22.79
C SER A 218 6.83 -0.74 -21.76
N LEU A 219 6.17 0.04 -20.90
CA LEU A 219 5.12 -0.43 -20.01
C LEU A 219 3.72 -0.25 -20.61
N ALA A 220 3.62 0.34 -21.82
CA ALA A 220 2.33 0.59 -22.45
C ALA A 220 1.75 -0.67 -23.08
N ASN A 221 0.43 -0.87 -22.90
CA ASN A 221 -0.33 -1.97 -23.52
C ASN A 221 0.28 -3.36 -23.33
N THR A 222 0.94 -3.60 -22.19
CA THR A 222 1.62 -4.88 -21.91
C THR A 222 1.32 -5.38 -20.50
N THR A 223 1.65 -6.64 -20.25
CA THR A 223 1.62 -7.20 -18.90
C THR A 223 2.76 -6.60 -18.07
N VAL A 224 2.43 -6.03 -16.93
CA VAL A 224 3.37 -5.40 -16.00
C VAL A 224 3.48 -6.23 -14.74
N TYR A 225 4.70 -6.41 -14.24
CA TYR A 225 4.97 -6.96 -12.92
C TYR A 225 5.12 -5.82 -11.92
N LEU A 226 4.28 -5.83 -10.87
CA LEU A 226 4.32 -4.85 -9.79
C LEU A 226 4.85 -5.50 -8.52
N ARG A 227 5.85 -4.88 -7.87
CA ARG A 227 6.47 -5.42 -6.67
C ARG A 227 6.96 -4.33 -5.72
N VAL A 228 7.22 -4.72 -4.47
CA VAL A 228 8.05 -3.97 -3.52
C VAL A 228 9.45 -4.58 -3.49
N GLU A 229 10.46 -3.75 -3.31
CA GLU A 229 11.85 -4.17 -3.35
C GLU A 229 12.68 -3.41 -2.31
N GLY A 230 13.46 -4.17 -1.51
CA GLY A 230 14.50 -3.63 -0.65
C GLY A 230 15.84 -4.25 -1.04
N SER A 231 16.87 -3.43 -1.26
CA SER A 231 18.19 -3.91 -1.69
C SER A 231 19.31 -3.07 -1.10
N ALA A 232 20.42 -3.75 -0.79
CA ALA A 232 21.72 -3.15 -0.48
C ALA A 232 22.59 -3.15 -1.74
N ARG A 233 23.47 -2.14 -1.87
CA ARG A 233 24.23 -1.89 -3.10
C ARG A 233 25.49 -2.74 -3.21
N LEU A 234 26.21 -2.91 -2.11
CA LEU A 234 27.50 -3.57 -2.08
C LEU A 234 27.55 -4.67 -1.02
N ASN A 235 28.49 -5.61 -1.16
CA ASN A 235 28.81 -6.56 -0.12
C ASN A 235 29.24 -5.83 1.16
N GLY A 236 28.62 -6.16 2.29
CA GLY A 236 28.84 -5.48 3.57
C GLY A 236 27.85 -4.34 3.85
N ASP A 237 27.10 -3.86 2.86
CA ASP A 237 25.96 -2.98 3.11
C ASP A 237 24.78 -3.79 3.66
N SER A 238 23.98 -3.20 4.53
CA SER A 238 22.74 -3.79 5.00
C SER A 238 21.55 -2.91 4.67
N VAL A 239 20.43 -3.54 4.35
CA VAL A 239 19.14 -2.87 4.18
C VAL A 239 18.12 -3.46 5.15
N ASN A 240 17.37 -2.60 5.78
CA ASN A 240 16.18 -2.94 6.54
C ASN A 240 15.02 -2.14 5.97
N ALA A 241 14.51 -2.59 4.83
CA ALA A 241 13.35 -2.01 4.17
C ALA A 241 12.09 -2.67 4.72
N THR A 242 11.19 -1.88 5.29
CA THR A 242 9.91 -2.37 5.77
C THR A 242 8.79 -1.86 4.87
N PHE A 243 7.97 -2.79 4.40
CA PHE A 243 6.77 -2.52 3.62
C PHE A 243 5.57 -3.05 4.38
N SER A 244 4.60 -2.19 4.67
CA SER A 244 3.37 -2.57 5.32
C SER A 244 2.16 -1.98 4.59
N ASN A 245 0.99 -2.62 4.74
CA ASN A 245 -0.21 -2.19 4.03
C ASN A 245 -0.04 -2.18 2.49
N ILE A 246 0.67 -3.17 1.94
CA ILE A 246 0.82 -3.30 0.50
C ILE A 246 -0.55 -3.53 -0.11
N GLU A 247 -0.95 -2.68 -1.05
CA GLU A 247 -2.21 -2.77 -1.77
C GLU A 247 -1.96 -2.69 -3.28
N LEU A 248 -2.63 -3.57 -4.02
CA LEU A 248 -2.68 -3.55 -5.47
C LEU A 248 -4.11 -3.30 -5.93
N LYS A 249 -4.32 -2.31 -6.80
CA LYS A 249 -5.62 -1.94 -7.34
C LYS A 249 -5.59 -1.89 -8.86
N ALA A 250 -6.72 -2.22 -9.48
CA ALA A 250 -7.01 -2.01 -10.89
C ALA A 250 -8.23 -1.11 -10.99
N ASP A 251 -8.14 0.02 -11.70
CA ASP A 251 -9.20 1.05 -11.80
C ASP A 251 -9.80 1.42 -10.42
N GLY A 252 -8.95 1.61 -9.42
CA GLY A 252 -9.32 1.96 -8.06
C GLY A 252 -9.96 0.85 -7.23
N LYS A 253 -10.14 -0.34 -7.78
CA LYS A 253 -10.67 -1.52 -7.07
C LYS A 253 -9.54 -2.44 -6.66
N TYR A 254 -9.66 -3.07 -5.48
CA TYR A 254 -8.67 -4.07 -5.04
C TYR A 254 -8.55 -5.20 -6.04
N TYR A 255 -7.32 -5.54 -6.35
CA TYR A 255 -6.98 -6.70 -7.19
C TYR A 255 -6.94 -7.93 -6.29
N ALA A 256 -8.11 -8.56 -6.05
CA ALA A 256 -8.33 -9.54 -4.99
C ALA A 256 -7.64 -10.90 -5.20
N ASP A 257 -7.17 -11.20 -6.43
CA ASP A 257 -6.80 -12.57 -6.82
C ASP A 257 -5.28 -12.77 -6.98
N LYS A 258 -4.46 -11.84 -6.49
CA LYS A 258 -3.03 -11.93 -6.67
C LYS A 258 -2.31 -12.37 -5.40
N ILE A 259 -1.72 -13.54 -5.48
CA ILE A 259 -0.80 -14.06 -4.47
C ILE A 259 0.53 -13.35 -4.68
N TRP A 260 0.98 -12.61 -3.68
CA TRP A 260 2.32 -12.05 -3.66
C TRP A 260 3.34 -13.20 -3.63
N ARG A 261 4.20 -13.27 -4.62
CA ARG A 261 5.29 -14.25 -4.68
C ARG A 261 6.61 -13.57 -4.35
N THR A 262 7.38 -14.18 -3.48
CA THR A 262 8.81 -13.86 -3.27
C THR A 262 9.63 -14.44 -4.42
N HIS A 263 10.50 -13.68 -4.99
CA HIS A 263 11.48 -14.10 -5.99
C HIS A 263 12.89 -13.81 -5.50
#